data_0cfe93ba59811d5d2d806d08014704e7
#
_entry.id   0cfe93ba59811d5d2d806d08014704e7
#
_cell.length_a   1.000
_cell.length_b   1.000
_cell.length_c   1.000
_cell.angle_alpha   90.00
_cell.angle_beta   90.00
_cell.angle_gamma   90.00
#
_symmetry.space_group_name_H-M   'P 1'
#
loop_
_entity.id
_entity.type
_entity.pdbx_description
1 polymer ?
#
loop_
_entity_poly.entity_id
_entity_poly.type
_entity_poly.pdbx_seq_one_letter_code
_entity_poly.pdbx_strand_id
1 'polypeptide(L)'
;MRQLKITQQITQRTEQSAVRYFQDINKYTLISPEEEVTLSARIRNGDNAALEKLVVSNLRFVVSVAKQYLNQGLSFSDLINQGNLGLVKAAKKFDETRGFKFISYAVWWIRQSIMEALAEQTRIVRLPLNRISSINKVSKATARLEQELEREPSEEEIAQFLDYTADEVENLNLIKRRQLSFDKPLSYNGENDFSLYDVVKNENFPTPDNQLMHESMKINIQRAISKLSEREAGVLIKYFGLNNSTALSLYDIAREYGTSSERIRQIKNNALEKLRKVLKHSIHFAEAFN
;
A
#
# COMPACT_ATOMS: atom_id res chain seq x y z
N MET A 1 -8.21 44.45 25.11
CA MET A 1 -8.83 43.14 24.75
C MET A 1 -8.40 42.77 23.34
N ARG A 2 -7.54 41.75 23.16
CA ARG A 2 -7.14 41.25 21.83
C ARG A 2 -8.28 40.40 21.30
N GLN A 3 -8.84 40.77 20.16
CA GLN A 3 -9.81 39.94 19.42
C GLN A 3 -9.14 38.64 19.01
N LEU A 4 -9.69 37.51 19.41
CA LEU A 4 -9.34 36.19 18.92
C LEU A 4 -9.67 36.14 17.41
N LYS A 5 -8.64 36.21 16.57
CA LYS A 5 -8.76 35.90 15.15
C LYS A 5 -8.76 34.38 15.02
N ILE A 6 -9.92 33.81 14.78
CA ILE A 6 -10.04 32.42 14.36
C ILE A 6 -9.54 32.35 12.91
N THR A 7 -8.29 31.90 12.73
CA THR A 7 -7.61 31.83 11.42
C THR A 7 -7.77 30.48 10.72
N GLN A 8 -8.43 29.51 11.32
CA GLN A 8 -8.76 28.24 10.66
C GLN A 8 -10.26 28.20 10.39
N GLN A 9 -10.65 28.52 9.17
CA GLN A 9 -11.91 28.03 8.63
C GLN A 9 -11.72 26.54 8.32
N ILE A 10 -12.20 25.69 9.22
CA ILE A 10 -12.29 24.24 8.98
C ILE A 10 -13.39 24.04 7.95
N THR A 11 -13.05 24.14 6.68
CA THR A 11 -13.91 23.84 5.54
C THR A 11 -13.79 22.38 5.13
N GLN A 12 -13.83 21.47 6.08
CA GLN A 12 -14.00 20.06 5.74
C GLN A 12 -15.47 19.81 5.42
N ARG A 13 -15.80 19.54 4.16
CA ARG A 13 -17.16 19.21 3.70
C ARG A 13 -17.77 18.04 4.48
N THR A 14 -16.95 17.11 4.96
CA THR A 14 -17.31 16.00 5.84
C THR A 14 -17.92 16.47 7.16
N GLU A 15 -17.39 17.52 7.79
CA GLU A 15 -17.93 18.05 9.05
C GLU A 15 -19.30 18.73 8.84
N GLN A 16 -19.46 19.46 7.75
CA GLN A 16 -20.75 20.10 7.43
C GLN A 16 -21.84 19.06 7.16
N SER A 17 -21.55 17.96 6.47
CA SER A 17 -22.51 16.89 6.22
C SER A 17 -22.92 16.19 7.51
N ALA A 18 -21.97 15.94 8.43
CA ALA A 18 -22.23 15.36 9.73
C ALA A 18 -23.12 16.27 10.59
N VAL A 19 -22.86 17.58 10.59
CA VAL A 19 -23.70 18.56 11.34
C VAL A 19 -25.15 18.54 10.83
N ARG A 20 -25.38 18.56 9.52
CA ARG A 20 -26.72 18.44 8.94
C ARG A 20 -27.39 17.14 9.34
N TYR A 21 -26.67 16.04 9.24
CA TYR A 21 -27.19 14.74 9.67
C TYR A 21 -27.62 14.75 11.15
N PHE A 22 -26.83 15.34 12.05
CA PHE A 22 -27.20 15.47 13.47
C PHE A 22 -28.43 16.37 13.68
N GLN A 23 -28.57 17.43 12.92
CA GLN A 23 -29.77 18.26 12.95
C GLN A 23 -31.01 17.47 12.51
N ASP A 24 -30.88 16.64 11.48
CA ASP A 24 -32.00 15.86 10.96
C ASP A 24 -32.41 14.73 11.93
N ILE A 25 -31.45 13.96 12.48
CA ILE A 25 -31.78 12.89 13.44
C ILE A 25 -32.41 13.42 14.75
N ASN A 26 -32.10 14.68 15.12
CA ASN A 26 -32.69 15.28 16.34
C ASN A 26 -34.15 15.67 16.18
N LYS A 27 -34.70 15.74 14.97
CA LYS A 27 -36.11 16.02 14.71
C LYS A 27 -37.01 14.84 15.07
N TYR A 28 -36.45 13.63 15.11
CA TYR A 28 -37.23 12.42 15.36
C TYR A 28 -37.34 12.12 16.85
N THR A 29 -38.55 11.79 17.26
CA THR A 29 -38.86 11.43 18.65
C THR A 29 -38.48 10.00 18.96
N LEU A 30 -38.15 9.72 20.21
CA LEU A 30 -37.93 8.36 20.70
C LEU A 30 -39.25 7.58 20.70
N ILE A 31 -39.17 6.29 20.41
CA ILE A 31 -40.31 5.37 20.38
C ILE A 31 -40.51 4.75 21.77
N SER A 32 -41.77 4.53 22.19
CA SER A 32 -42.08 3.79 23.41
C SER A 32 -41.86 2.28 23.21
N PRO A 33 -41.64 1.50 24.28
CA PRO A 33 -41.49 0.04 24.17
C PRO A 33 -42.74 -0.65 23.56
N GLU A 34 -43.93 -0.11 23.78
CA GLU A 34 -45.19 -0.63 23.21
C GLU A 34 -45.24 -0.40 21.70
N GLU A 35 -44.78 0.79 21.25
CA GLU A 35 -44.67 1.08 19.83
C GLU A 35 -43.57 0.23 19.15
N GLU A 36 -42.46 -0.10 19.83
CA GLU A 36 -41.45 -1.01 19.30
C GLU A 36 -42.03 -2.37 18.93
N VAL A 37 -42.88 -2.94 19.81
CA VAL A 37 -43.56 -4.23 19.58
C VAL A 37 -44.49 -4.14 18.38
N THR A 38 -45.33 -3.10 18.33
CA THR A 38 -46.30 -2.95 17.23
C THR A 38 -45.61 -2.73 15.87
N LEU A 39 -44.55 -1.93 15.83
CA LEU A 39 -43.76 -1.72 14.62
C LEU A 39 -43.06 -3.01 14.20
N SER A 40 -42.49 -3.78 15.11
CA SER A 40 -41.78 -5.03 14.81
C SER A 40 -42.74 -6.08 14.23
N ALA A 41 -43.95 -6.19 14.75
CA ALA A 41 -44.99 -7.08 14.19
C ALA A 41 -45.36 -6.66 12.76
N ARG A 42 -45.46 -5.35 12.47
CA ARG A 42 -45.74 -4.83 11.11
C ARG A 42 -44.57 -5.09 10.17
N ILE A 43 -43.33 -4.94 10.63
CA ILE A 43 -42.09 -5.23 9.83
C ILE A 43 -42.07 -6.70 9.41
N ARG A 44 -42.45 -7.62 10.29
CA ARG A 44 -42.56 -9.05 9.97
C ARG A 44 -43.56 -9.33 8.85
N ASN A 45 -44.59 -8.52 8.73
CA ASN A 45 -45.58 -8.58 7.66
C ASN A 45 -45.15 -7.84 6.38
N GLY A 46 -43.90 -7.33 6.33
CA GLY A 46 -43.33 -6.69 5.14
C GLY A 46 -43.60 -5.19 5.04
N ASP A 47 -44.02 -4.50 6.11
CA ASP A 47 -44.28 -3.06 6.09
C ASP A 47 -42.96 -2.25 6.15
N ASN A 48 -42.59 -1.65 5.03
CA ASN A 48 -41.39 -0.82 4.92
C ASN A 48 -41.50 0.52 5.65
N ALA A 49 -42.71 1.09 5.79
CA ALA A 49 -42.92 2.34 6.53
C ALA A 49 -42.70 2.15 8.04
N ALA A 50 -43.10 0.98 8.56
CA ALA A 50 -42.80 0.61 9.94
C ALA A 50 -41.31 0.40 10.17
N LEU A 51 -40.61 -0.22 9.20
CA LEU A 51 -39.17 -0.39 9.24
C LEU A 51 -38.44 0.96 9.28
N GLU A 52 -38.81 1.88 8.39
CA GLU A 52 -38.25 3.22 8.35
C GLU A 52 -38.44 3.96 9.67
N LYS A 53 -39.68 3.95 10.23
CA LYS A 53 -39.97 4.60 11.52
C LYS A 53 -39.13 4.04 12.65
N LEU A 54 -38.98 2.69 12.75
CA LEU A 54 -38.16 2.04 13.77
C LEU A 54 -36.67 2.40 13.65
N VAL A 55 -36.13 2.39 12.42
CA VAL A 55 -34.73 2.71 12.16
C VAL A 55 -34.43 4.17 12.46
N VAL A 56 -35.24 5.11 11.94
CA VAL A 56 -35.00 6.55 12.07
C VAL A 56 -35.02 7.00 13.53
N SER A 57 -35.89 6.47 14.33
CA SER A 57 -36.00 6.79 15.78
C SER A 57 -34.78 6.29 16.59
N ASN A 58 -34.04 5.31 16.06
CA ASN A 58 -32.89 4.72 16.73
C ASN A 58 -31.53 5.19 16.16
N LEU A 59 -31.47 6.08 15.14
CA LEU A 59 -30.23 6.58 14.55
C LEU A 59 -29.31 7.28 15.57
N ARG A 60 -29.89 7.97 16.56
CA ARG A 60 -29.09 8.62 17.63
C ARG A 60 -28.28 7.60 18.43
N PHE A 61 -28.81 6.41 18.63
CA PHE A 61 -28.09 5.34 19.31
C PHE A 61 -26.91 4.84 18.48
N VAL A 62 -27.06 4.71 17.15
CA VAL A 62 -25.95 4.33 16.26
C VAL A 62 -24.78 5.31 16.39
N VAL A 63 -25.05 6.62 16.44
CA VAL A 63 -24.02 7.66 16.62
C VAL A 63 -23.25 7.44 17.93
N SER A 64 -23.95 7.09 19.03
CA SER A 64 -23.28 6.83 20.32
C SER A 64 -22.37 5.61 20.29
N VAL A 65 -22.76 4.56 19.55
CA VAL A 65 -21.93 3.36 19.35
C VAL A 65 -20.75 3.66 18.41
N ALA A 66 -20.97 4.37 17.30
CA ALA A 66 -19.93 4.73 16.34
C ALA A 66 -18.80 5.57 16.96
N LYS A 67 -19.11 6.42 17.95
CA LYS A 67 -18.12 7.20 18.69
C LYS A 67 -17.04 6.34 19.36
N GLN A 68 -17.36 5.10 19.74
CA GLN A 68 -16.40 4.19 20.40
C GLN A 68 -15.31 3.69 19.43
N TYR A 69 -15.54 3.83 18.11
CA TYR A 69 -14.66 3.34 17.05
C TYR A 69 -13.93 4.46 16.30
N LEU A 70 -13.95 5.67 16.84
CA LEU A 70 -13.20 6.80 16.28
C LEU A 70 -11.69 6.49 16.23
N ASN A 71 -10.99 7.11 15.28
CA ASN A 71 -9.54 7.01 15.10
C ASN A 71 -9.00 5.60 14.74
N GLN A 72 -9.86 4.71 14.27
CA GLN A 72 -9.46 3.36 13.86
C GLN A 72 -9.22 3.23 12.34
N GLY A 73 -9.32 4.34 11.59
CA GLY A 73 -8.96 4.40 10.17
C GLY A 73 -10.12 4.65 9.21
N LEU A 74 -11.37 4.73 9.70
CA LEU A 74 -12.53 5.21 8.93
C LEU A 74 -12.97 6.59 9.41
N SER A 75 -13.59 7.37 8.51
CA SER A 75 -14.20 8.64 8.88
C SER A 75 -15.40 8.42 9.79
N PHE A 76 -15.74 9.43 10.61
CA PHE A 76 -16.90 9.31 11.50
C PHE A 76 -18.23 9.12 10.73
N SER A 77 -18.37 9.77 9.59
CA SER A 77 -19.51 9.62 8.70
C SER A 77 -19.64 8.19 8.16
N ASP A 78 -18.52 7.56 7.78
CA ASP A 78 -18.52 6.18 7.30
C ASP A 78 -18.87 5.19 8.41
N LEU A 79 -18.34 5.41 9.63
CA LEU A 79 -18.69 4.58 10.79
C LEU A 79 -20.18 4.64 11.09
N ILE A 80 -20.81 5.82 11.03
CA ILE A 80 -22.26 5.99 11.21
C ILE A 80 -23.02 5.26 10.11
N ASN A 81 -22.62 5.41 8.84
CA ASN A 81 -23.27 4.76 7.72
C ASN A 81 -23.23 3.23 7.84
N GLN A 82 -22.07 2.66 8.21
CA GLN A 82 -21.94 1.23 8.44
C GLN A 82 -22.76 0.77 9.67
N GLY A 83 -22.80 1.59 10.72
CA GLY A 83 -23.67 1.34 11.87
C GLY A 83 -25.16 1.35 11.50
N ASN A 84 -25.59 2.28 10.64
CA ASN A 84 -26.95 2.35 10.14
C ASN A 84 -27.33 1.11 9.31
N LEU A 85 -26.41 0.60 8.49
CA LEU A 85 -26.61 -0.68 7.79
C LEU A 85 -26.81 -1.84 8.77
N GLY A 86 -26.02 -1.87 9.85
CA GLY A 86 -26.18 -2.83 10.94
C GLY A 86 -27.56 -2.71 11.62
N LEU A 87 -28.01 -1.48 11.89
CA LEU A 87 -29.32 -1.20 12.49
C LEU A 87 -30.46 -1.70 11.60
N VAL A 88 -30.39 -1.47 10.28
CA VAL A 88 -31.41 -1.97 9.32
C VAL A 88 -31.42 -3.50 9.28
N LYS A 89 -30.25 -4.15 9.30
CA LYS A 89 -30.16 -5.63 9.40
C LYS A 89 -30.82 -6.14 10.70
N ALA A 90 -30.57 -5.44 11.81
CA ALA A 90 -31.16 -5.78 13.10
C ALA A 90 -32.70 -5.64 13.08
N ALA A 91 -33.20 -4.53 12.53
CA ALA A 91 -34.66 -4.26 12.48
C ALA A 91 -35.44 -5.33 11.68
N LYS A 92 -34.82 -5.85 10.59
CA LYS A 92 -35.42 -6.94 9.79
C LYS A 92 -35.42 -8.31 10.48
N LYS A 93 -34.52 -8.52 11.45
CA LYS A 93 -34.33 -9.82 12.13
C LYS A 93 -34.82 -9.82 13.58
N PHE A 94 -35.28 -8.69 14.05
CA PHE A 94 -35.74 -8.56 15.44
C PHE A 94 -37.05 -9.33 15.67
N ASP A 95 -37.09 -10.02 16.81
CA ASP A 95 -38.25 -10.79 17.24
C ASP A 95 -38.77 -10.24 18.59
N GLU A 96 -39.90 -9.56 18.54
CA GLU A 96 -40.55 -8.93 19.67
C GLU A 96 -41.13 -9.94 20.71
N THR A 97 -41.33 -11.20 20.31
CA THR A 97 -41.89 -12.23 21.20
C THR A 97 -40.94 -12.61 22.33
N ARG A 98 -39.66 -12.30 22.19
CA ARG A 98 -38.63 -12.61 23.20
C ARG A 98 -38.61 -11.66 24.40
N GLY A 99 -39.40 -10.59 24.41
CA GLY A 99 -39.52 -9.67 25.53
C GLY A 99 -38.33 -8.75 25.79
N PHE A 100 -37.33 -8.69 24.89
CA PHE A 100 -36.18 -7.79 25.01
C PHE A 100 -36.41 -6.48 24.24
N LYS A 101 -35.79 -5.38 24.69
CA LYS A 101 -35.81 -4.12 23.97
C LYS A 101 -35.01 -4.24 22.66
N PHE A 102 -35.50 -3.59 21.61
CA PHE A 102 -34.86 -3.57 20.30
C PHE A 102 -33.38 -3.14 20.36
N ILE A 103 -33.05 -2.09 21.14
CA ILE A 103 -31.69 -1.56 21.30
C ILE A 103 -30.73 -2.63 21.81
N SER A 104 -31.14 -3.50 22.74
CA SER A 104 -30.29 -4.55 23.30
C SER A 104 -29.90 -5.60 22.26
N TYR A 105 -30.71 -5.84 21.26
CA TYR A 105 -30.43 -6.70 20.12
C TYR A 105 -29.66 -5.95 19.04
N ALA A 106 -30.07 -4.74 18.72
CA ALA A 106 -29.48 -3.95 17.63
C ALA A 106 -27.99 -3.61 17.86
N VAL A 107 -27.56 -3.41 19.13
CA VAL A 107 -26.17 -3.07 19.45
C VAL A 107 -25.16 -4.10 18.91
N TRP A 108 -25.52 -5.38 18.90
CA TRP A 108 -24.66 -6.44 18.37
C TRP A 108 -24.48 -6.34 16.85
N TRP A 109 -25.57 -6.07 16.13
CA TRP A 109 -25.55 -5.89 14.67
C TRP A 109 -24.81 -4.61 14.25
N ILE A 110 -25.02 -3.52 15.00
CA ILE A 110 -24.33 -2.26 14.77
C ILE A 110 -22.82 -2.45 14.95
N ARG A 111 -22.40 -3.05 16.07
CA ARG A 111 -20.98 -3.33 16.34
C ARG A 111 -20.38 -4.26 15.29
N GLN A 112 -21.07 -5.32 14.94
CA GLN A 112 -20.62 -6.27 13.94
C GLN A 112 -20.40 -5.58 12.58
N SER A 113 -21.36 -4.78 12.14
CA SER A 113 -21.27 -4.07 10.86
C SER A 113 -20.12 -3.06 10.84
N ILE A 114 -19.92 -2.32 11.94
CA ILE A 114 -18.79 -1.37 12.08
C ILE A 114 -17.46 -2.12 12.07
N MET A 115 -17.31 -3.20 12.83
CA MET A 115 -16.06 -3.98 12.88
C MET A 115 -15.74 -4.64 11.54
N GLU A 116 -16.77 -5.14 10.83
CA GLU A 116 -16.63 -5.69 9.48
C GLU A 116 -16.11 -4.61 8.51
N ALA A 117 -16.71 -3.42 8.52
CA ALA A 117 -16.26 -2.30 7.69
C ALA A 117 -14.83 -1.84 8.04
N LEU A 118 -14.49 -1.76 9.33
CA LEU A 118 -13.13 -1.46 9.77
C LEU A 118 -12.12 -2.48 9.26
N ALA A 119 -12.47 -3.75 9.26
CA ALA A 119 -11.59 -4.81 8.78
C ALA A 119 -11.41 -4.76 7.25
N GLU A 120 -12.48 -4.44 6.50
CA GLU A 120 -12.46 -4.50 5.04
C GLU A 120 -11.98 -3.20 4.36
N GLN A 121 -12.27 -2.03 4.93
CA GLN A 121 -12.14 -0.74 4.25
C GLN A 121 -11.00 0.15 4.76
N THR A 122 -10.39 -0.16 5.92
CA THR A 122 -9.32 0.68 6.48
C THR A 122 -7.97 0.53 5.78
N ARG A 123 -7.74 -0.56 5.08
CA ARG A 123 -6.47 -0.86 4.43
C ARG A 123 -6.57 -0.64 2.92
N ILE A 124 -5.55 -0.02 2.31
CA ILE A 124 -5.45 0.12 0.85
C ILE A 124 -5.41 -1.27 0.19
N VAL A 125 -4.63 -2.20 0.76
CA VAL A 125 -4.63 -3.60 0.35
C VAL A 125 -5.54 -4.38 1.29
N ARG A 126 -6.67 -4.87 0.77
CA ARG A 126 -7.64 -5.65 1.55
C ARG A 126 -7.01 -6.96 2.07
N LEU A 127 -7.22 -7.24 3.32
CA LEU A 127 -6.85 -8.52 3.94
C LEU A 127 -8.12 -9.35 4.26
N PRO A 128 -8.06 -10.69 4.13
CA PRO A 128 -9.13 -11.56 4.59
C PRO A 128 -9.36 -11.43 6.10
N LEU A 129 -10.61 -11.55 6.54
CA LEU A 129 -10.99 -11.41 7.96
C LEU A 129 -10.24 -12.37 8.89
N ASN A 130 -9.94 -13.59 8.40
CA ASN A 130 -9.16 -14.57 9.16
C ASN A 130 -7.75 -14.04 9.49
N ARG A 131 -7.08 -13.40 8.52
CA ARG A 131 -5.74 -12.81 8.72
C ARG A 131 -5.79 -11.62 9.70
N ILE A 132 -6.82 -10.79 9.61
CA ILE A 132 -7.03 -9.67 10.54
C ILE A 132 -7.27 -10.20 11.97
N SER A 133 -8.05 -11.28 12.11
CA SER A 133 -8.27 -11.94 13.39
C SER A 133 -6.95 -12.46 13.97
N SER A 134 -6.10 -13.12 13.14
CA SER A 134 -4.78 -13.61 13.57
C SER A 134 -3.85 -12.46 13.98
N ILE A 135 -3.79 -11.36 13.21
CA ILE A 135 -3.03 -10.15 13.58
C ILE A 135 -3.49 -9.58 14.92
N ASN A 136 -4.80 -9.54 15.15
CA ASN A 136 -5.34 -9.04 16.42
C ASN A 136 -5.01 -9.98 17.60
N LYS A 137 -4.98 -11.30 17.39
CA LYS A 137 -4.54 -12.28 18.40
C LYS A 137 -3.07 -12.07 18.75
N VAL A 138 -2.21 -11.97 17.73
CA VAL A 138 -0.76 -11.70 17.92
C VAL A 138 -0.57 -10.38 18.70
N SER A 139 -1.26 -9.30 18.31
CA SER A 139 -1.14 -8.02 19.01
C SER A 139 -1.57 -8.07 20.46
N LYS A 140 -2.64 -8.81 20.78
CA LYS A 140 -3.09 -9.01 22.17
C LYS A 140 -2.13 -9.87 22.97
N ALA A 141 -1.57 -10.92 22.36
CA ALA A 141 -0.57 -11.77 22.99
C ALA A 141 0.71 -10.99 23.28
N THR A 142 1.19 -10.20 22.32
CA THR A 142 2.34 -9.30 22.49
C THR A 142 2.14 -8.37 23.69
N ALA A 143 1.03 -7.64 23.73
CA ALA A 143 0.75 -6.70 24.82
C ALA A 143 0.64 -7.38 26.21
N ARG A 144 0.13 -8.62 26.24
CA ARG A 144 0.06 -9.40 27.48
C ARG A 144 1.43 -9.89 27.92
N LEU A 145 2.23 -10.43 26.99
CA LEU A 145 3.58 -10.90 27.28
C LEU A 145 4.51 -9.74 27.65
N GLU A 146 4.40 -8.56 27.05
CA GLU A 146 5.10 -7.35 27.46
C GLU A 146 4.81 -6.98 28.93
N GLN A 147 3.56 -7.10 29.35
CA GLN A 147 3.17 -6.83 30.73
C GLN A 147 3.69 -7.88 31.70
N GLU A 148 3.78 -9.16 31.29
CA GLU A 148 4.26 -10.26 32.12
C GLU A 148 5.80 -10.32 32.19
N LEU A 149 6.50 -10.00 31.08
CA LEU A 149 7.96 -10.10 30.97
C LEU A 149 8.70 -8.78 31.22
N GLU A 150 7.97 -7.65 31.29
CA GLU A 150 8.52 -6.29 31.39
C GLU A 150 9.54 -5.93 30.28
N ARG A 151 9.46 -6.63 29.13
CA ARG A 151 10.25 -6.41 27.91
C ARG A 151 9.47 -6.81 26.68
N GLU A 152 9.94 -6.40 25.49
CA GLU A 152 9.39 -6.90 24.24
C GLU A 152 9.58 -8.42 24.11
N PRO A 153 8.49 -9.20 23.85
CA PRO A 153 8.57 -10.63 23.67
C PRO A 153 9.22 -11.00 22.33
N SER A 154 9.96 -12.09 22.29
CA SER A 154 10.49 -12.64 21.04
C SER A 154 9.38 -13.30 20.20
N GLU A 155 9.62 -13.49 18.91
CA GLU A 155 8.65 -14.13 18.01
C GLU A 155 8.41 -15.58 18.40
N GLU A 156 9.40 -16.26 18.97
CA GLU A 156 9.29 -17.62 19.48
C GLU A 156 8.40 -17.69 20.74
N GLU A 157 8.50 -16.72 21.65
CA GLU A 157 7.65 -16.62 22.85
C GLU A 157 6.19 -16.38 22.49
N ILE A 158 5.94 -15.50 21.49
CA ILE A 158 4.58 -15.24 20.96
C ILE A 158 4.03 -16.50 20.28
N ALA A 159 4.87 -17.19 19.51
CA ALA A 159 4.51 -18.42 18.81
C ALA A 159 4.09 -19.52 19.78
N GLN A 160 4.86 -19.72 20.84
CA GLN A 160 4.55 -20.70 21.91
C GLN A 160 3.25 -20.33 22.65
N PHE A 161 2.99 -19.04 22.88
CA PHE A 161 1.78 -18.59 23.57
C PHE A 161 0.50 -18.80 22.76
N LEU A 162 0.59 -18.74 21.42
CA LEU A 162 -0.56 -18.82 20.51
C LEU A 162 -0.68 -20.15 19.78
N ASP A 163 0.20 -21.12 20.00
CA ASP A 163 0.33 -22.36 19.23
C ASP A 163 0.53 -22.10 17.72
N TYR A 164 1.31 -21.09 17.36
CA TYR A 164 1.70 -20.75 16.00
C TYR A 164 3.16 -21.12 15.74
N THR A 165 3.57 -21.16 14.47
CA THR A 165 4.99 -21.27 14.12
C THR A 165 5.65 -19.88 14.17
N ALA A 166 6.96 -19.81 14.44
CA ALA A 166 7.69 -18.53 14.46
C ALA A 166 7.60 -17.80 13.11
N ASP A 167 7.70 -18.52 12.00
CA ASP A 167 7.55 -18.00 10.64
C ASP A 167 6.16 -17.37 10.39
N GLU A 168 5.10 -17.94 10.96
CA GLU A 168 3.76 -17.39 10.87
C GLU A 168 3.65 -16.07 11.65
N VAL A 169 4.25 -15.98 12.83
CA VAL A 169 4.25 -14.77 13.65
C VAL A 169 5.03 -13.67 12.94
N GLU A 170 6.21 -13.96 12.37
CA GLU A 170 7.00 -13.02 11.58
C GLU A 170 6.19 -12.49 10.39
N ASN A 171 5.60 -13.38 9.60
CA ASN A 171 4.75 -12.98 8.47
C ASN A 171 3.57 -12.11 8.89
N LEU A 172 2.90 -12.42 10.02
CA LEU A 172 1.80 -11.61 10.54
C LEU A 172 2.28 -10.23 11.00
N ASN A 173 3.47 -10.12 11.59
CA ASN A 173 4.08 -8.86 12.01
C ASN A 173 4.46 -8.00 10.80
N LEU A 174 4.96 -8.58 9.69
CA LEU A 174 5.22 -7.86 8.45
C LEU A 174 3.92 -7.30 7.84
N ILE A 175 2.85 -8.10 7.80
CA ILE A 175 1.55 -7.70 7.24
C ILE A 175 0.82 -6.69 8.16
N LYS A 176 1.10 -6.70 9.47
CA LYS A 176 0.50 -5.77 10.45
C LYS A 176 0.83 -4.31 10.16
N ARG A 177 1.99 -4.02 9.54
CA ARG A 177 2.44 -2.65 9.25
C ARG A 177 1.40 -1.90 8.43
N ARG A 178 1.12 -0.65 8.82
CA ARG A 178 0.22 0.24 8.08
C ARG A 178 0.99 0.98 7.00
N GLN A 179 0.28 1.37 5.95
CA GLN A 179 0.81 2.19 4.87
C GLN A 179 1.22 3.57 5.41
N LEU A 180 2.33 4.09 4.87
CA LEU A 180 2.75 5.47 5.06
C LEU A 180 2.42 6.26 3.80
N SER A 181 1.90 7.48 3.96
CA SER A 181 1.71 8.39 2.83
C SER A 181 3.06 8.96 2.40
N PHE A 182 3.33 8.97 1.10
CA PHE A 182 4.51 9.63 0.54
C PHE A 182 4.44 11.16 0.65
N ASP A 183 3.23 11.72 0.71
CA ASP A 183 3.01 13.17 0.83
C ASP A 183 3.09 13.67 2.28
N LYS A 184 3.18 12.76 3.25
CA LYS A 184 3.23 13.16 4.65
C LYS A 184 4.58 13.80 4.95
N PRO A 185 4.61 15.04 5.52
CA PRO A 185 5.86 15.69 5.91
C PRO A 185 6.57 14.86 7.00
N LEU A 186 7.87 14.67 6.84
CA LEU A 186 8.73 13.93 7.79
C LEU A 186 9.13 14.78 8.98
N SER A 187 9.13 16.10 8.84
CA SER A 187 9.50 17.05 9.89
C SER A 187 8.27 17.71 10.50
N TYR A 188 8.18 17.70 11.83
CA TYR A 188 7.11 18.34 12.59
C TYR A 188 7.37 19.85 12.86
N ASN A 189 8.57 20.35 12.53
CA ASN A 189 9.04 21.70 12.90
C ASN A 189 8.99 22.75 11.80
N GLY A 190 8.06 22.65 10.86
CA GLY A 190 7.53 23.80 10.10
C GLY A 190 8.44 24.58 9.15
N GLU A 191 9.72 24.25 9.00
CA GLU A 191 10.64 25.03 8.14
C GLU A 191 11.10 24.31 6.85
N ASN A 192 10.92 23.01 6.75
CA ASN A 192 11.17 22.29 5.50
C ASN A 192 10.14 21.15 5.36
N ASP A 193 9.22 21.29 4.42
CA ASP A 193 8.25 20.27 4.02
C ASP A 193 8.92 19.14 3.24
N PHE A 194 9.88 18.44 3.85
CA PHE A 194 10.44 17.22 3.25
C PHE A 194 9.42 16.11 3.33
N SER A 195 9.02 15.62 2.17
CA SER A 195 8.15 14.46 2.03
C SER A 195 8.98 13.19 1.79
N LEU A 196 8.35 12.02 1.94
CA LEU A 196 9.02 10.75 1.55
C LEU A 196 9.40 10.72 0.07
N TYR A 197 8.71 11.47 -0.81
CA TYR A 197 9.06 11.61 -2.23
C TYR A 197 10.45 12.19 -2.43
N ASP A 198 10.87 13.12 -1.58
CA ASP A 198 12.16 13.80 -1.70
C ASP A 198 13.33 12.91 -1.26
N VAL A 199 13.04 11.90 -0.43
CA VAL A 199 14.05 10.98 0.14
C VAL A 199 14.21 9.72 -0.70
N VAL A 200 13.13 9.23 -1.32
CA VAL A 200 13.17 7.98 -2.10
C VAL A 200 13.84 8.21 -3.44
N LYS A 201 15.06 7.69 -3.58
CA LYS A 201 15.80 7.73 -4.82
C LYS A 201 15.19 6.80 -5.87
N ASN A 202 15.00 7.29 -7.08
CA ASN A 202 14.59 6.47 -8.20
C ASN A 202 15.79 5.76 -8.82
N GLU A 203 15.94 4.46 -8.57
CA GLU A 203 17.03 3.64 -9.09
C GLU A 203 16.81 3.17 -10.54
N ASN A 204 15.59 3.27 -11.06
CA ASN A 204 15.24 2.78 -12.41
C ASN A 204 15.66 3.76 -13.53
N PHE A 205 15.96 5.00 -13.20
CA PHE A 205 16.44 5.97 -14.17
C PHE A 205 17.96 6.15 -14.04
N PRO A 206 18.71 5.92 -15.12
CA PRO A 206 20.14 6.21 -15.12
C PRO A 206 20.36 7.70 -14.85
N THR A 207 21.32 8.01 -14.00
CA THR A 207 21.70 9.42 -13.76
C THR A 207 22.20 10.04 -15.07
N PRO A 208 22.05 11.37 -15.26
CA PRO A 208 22.55 12.07 -16.45
C PRO A 208 24.02 11.79 -16.73
N ASP A 209 24.83 11.62 -15.68
CA ASP A 209 26.25 11.29 -15.78
C ASP A 209 26.50 9.91 -16.42
N ASN A 210 25.65 8.93 -16.11
CA ASN A 210 25.76 7.60 -16.72
C ASN A 210 25.48 7.62 -18.21
N GLN A 211 24.52 8.41 -18.68
CA GLN A 211 24.27 8.58 -20.11
C GLN A 211 25.46 9.22 -20.80
N LEU A 212 26.01 10.29 -20.23
CA LEU A 212 27.18 10.97 -20.76
C LEU A 212 28.42 10.05 -20.80
N MET A 213 28.64 9.26 -19.74
CA MET A 213 29.68 8.25 -19.69
C MET A 213 29.54 7.20 -20.78
N HIS A 214 28.32 6.67 -20.99
CA HIS A 214 28.04 5.72 -22.06
C HIS A 214 28.28 6.29 -23.45
N GLU A 215 27.88 7.53 -23.72
CA GLU A 215 28.16 8.21 -24.98
C GLU A 215 29.67 8.45 -25.19
N SER A 216 30.36 8.93 -24.17
CA SER A 216 31.81 9.11 -24.20
C SER A 216 32.55 7.78 -24.47
N MET A 217 32.11 6.71 -23.79
CA MET A 217 32.65 5.37 -24.00
C MET A 217 32.41 4.88 -25.44
N LYS A 218 31.23 5.08 -26.00
CA LYS A 218 30.90 4.74 -27.38
C LYS A 218 31.80 5.46 -28.40
N ILE A 219 32.01 6.76 -28.20
CA ILE A 219 32.88 7.57 -29.02
C ILE A 219 34.33 7.07 -28.92
N ASN A 220 34.82 6.77 -27.73
CA ASN A 220 36.18 6.27 -27.50
C ASN A 220 36.38 4.90 -28.14
N ILE A 221 35.41 4.00 -28.06
CA ILE A 221 35.47 2.71 -28.76
C ILE A 221 35.52 2.90 -30.29
N GLN A 222 34.70 3.78 -30.84
CA GLN A 222 34.70 4.06 -32.27
C GLN A 222 36.05 4.62 -32.74
N ARG A 223 36.64 5.55 -31.98
CA ARG A 223 38.00 6.09 -32.24
C ARG A 223 39.09 5.02 -32.12
N ALA A 224 38.97 4.06 -31.21
CA ALA A 224 39.89 2.96 -31.08
C ALA A 224 39.81 1.98 -32.26
N ILE A 225 38.57 1.67 -32.71
CA ILE A 225 38.33 0.82 -33.88
C ILE A 225 38.87 1.46 -35.16
N SER A 226 38.78 2.78 -35.32
CA SER A 226 39.31 3.46 -36.51
C SER A 226 40.84 3.42 -36.62
N LYS A 227 41.56 3.07 -35.55
CA LYS A 227 43.02 2.86 -35.55
C LYS A 227 43.45 1.46 -35.96
N LEU A 228 42.50 0.52 -36.11
CA LEU A 228 42.77 -0.84 -36.57
C LEU A 228 42.79 -0.92 -38.12
N SER A 229 43.36 -1.99 -38.64
CA SER A 229 43.27 -2.24 -40.08
C SER A 229 41.79 -2.49 -40.50
N GLU A 230 41.46 -2.17 -41.72
CA GLU A 230 40.08 -2.27 -42.25
C GLU A 230 39.48 -3.68 -42.08
N ARG A 231 40.31 -4.71 -42.27
CA ARG A 231 39.89 -6.11 -42.05
C ARG A 231 39.67 -6.43 -40.58
N GLU A 232 40.52 -5.97 -39.68
CA GLU A 232 40.37 -6.18 -38.23
C GLU A 232 39.16 -5.44 -37.68
N ALA A 233 38.95 -4.20 -38.09
CA ALA A 233 37.77 -3.39 -37.72
C ALA A 233 36.49 -4.03 -38.23
N GLY A 234 36.43 -4.47 -39.48
CA GLY A 234 35.28 -5.12 -40.08
C GLY A 234 34.87 -6.42 -39.37
N VAL A 235 35.85 -7.24 -38.98
CA VAL A 235 35.58 -8.48 -38.22
C VAL A 235 35.01 -8.15 -36.83
N LEU A 236 35.52 -7.14 -36.12
CA LEU A 236 35.01 -6.76 -34.82
C LEU A 236 33.62 -6.15 -34.90
N ILE A 237 33.36 -5.25 -35.85
CA ILE A 237 32.04 -4.63 -36.05
C ILE A 237 30.98 -5.69 -36.30
N LYS A 238 31.25 -6.67 -37.17
CA LYS A 238 30.30 -7.74 -37.47
C LYS A 238 30.14 -8.73 -36.34
N TYR A 239 31.20 -9.07 -35.61
CA TYR A 239 31.11 -10.01 -34.50
C TYR A 239 30.33 -9.47 -33.31
N PHE A 240 30.56 -8.21 -32.94
CA PHE A 240 29.86 -7.57 -31.81
C PHE A 240 28.60 -6.82 -32.21
N GLY A 241 28.26 -6.75 -33.48
CA GLY A 241 27.06 -6.04 -33.95
C GLY A 241 27.13 -4.54 -33.71
N LEU A 242 28.33 -3.92 -33.85
CA LEU A 242 28.52 -2.50 -33.68
C LEU A 242 27.88 -1.72 -34.87
N ASN A 243 27.60 -0.42 -34.65
CA ASN A 243 26.98 0.46 -35.68
C ASN A 243 25.60 -0.01 -36.19
N ASN A 244 24.74 -0.49 -35.30
CA ASN A 244 23.39 -0.99 -35.59
C ASN A 244 23.35 -2.23 -36.53
N SER A 245 24.43 -2.95 -36.66
CA SER A 245 24.46 -4.23 -37.35
C SER A 245 24.09 -5.37 -36.38
N THR A 246 23.53 -6.46 -36.91
CA THR A 246 23.29 -7.67 -36.13
C THR A 246 24.60 -8.41 -35.90
N ALA A 247 24.80 -8.94 -34.68
CA ALA A 247 25.98 -9.75 -34.37
C ALA A 247 25.97 -11.05 -35.19
N LEU A 248 27.08 -11.34 -35.87
CA LEU A 248 27.23 -12.53 -36.70
C LEU A 248 28.15 -13.57 -36.02
N SER A 249 27.92 -14.84 -36.33
CA SER A 249 28.81 -15.92 -35.85
C SER A 249 30.15 -15.90 -36.57
N LEU A 250 31.19 -16.49 -35.94
CA LEU A 250 32.51 -16.60 -36.58
C LEU A 250 32.43 -17.37 -37.92
N TYR A 251 31.53 -18.29 -38.06
CA TYR A 251 31.29 -19.06 -39.25
C TYR A 251 30.73 -18.21 -40.40
N ASP A 252 29.75 -17.39 -40.12
CA ASP A 252 29.10 -16.51 -41.09
C ASP A 252 30.08 -15.44 -41.58
N ILE A 253 30.86 -14.87 -40.66
CA ILE A 253 31.92 -13.92 -40.98
C ILE A 253 32.99 -14.58 -41.86
N ALA A 254 33.39 -15.82 -41.55
CA ALA A 254 34.38 -16.59 -42.33
C ALA A 254 33.87 -16.85 -43.75
N ARG A 255 32.61 -17.17 -43.90
CA ARG A 255 31.96 -17.37 -45.22
C ARG A 255 31.98 -16.08 -46.05
N GLU A 256 31.71 -14.95 -45.46
CA GLU A 256 31.70 -13.66 -46.13
C GLU A 256 33.08 -13.19 -46.56
N TYR A 257 34.12 -13.43 -45.73
CA TYR A 257 35.50 -13.07 -46.05
C TYR A 257 36.27 -14.16 -46.83
N GLY A 258 35.62 -15.28 -47.20
CA GLY A 258 36.27 -16.37 -47.95
C GLY A 258 37.42 -17.04 -47.19
N THR A 259 37.37 -17.12 -45.88
CA THR A 259 38.45 -17.63 -45.00
C THR A 259 37.92 -18.69 -44.03
N SER A 260 38.83 -19.38 -43.32
CA SER A 260 38.42 -20.33 -42.29
C SER A 260 37.95 -19.62 -41.00
N SER A 261 37.02 -20.23 -40.27
CA SER A 261 36.54 -19.69 -39.01
C SER A 261 37.66 -19.52 -37.96
N GLU A 262 38.69 -20.39 -38.00
CA GLU A 262 39.82 -20.28 -37.10
C GLU A 262 40.66 -19.04 -37.47
N ARG A 263 40.82 -18.73 -38.76
CA ARG A 263 41.53 -17.51 -39.18
C ARG A 263 40.80 -16.23 -38.72
N ILE A 264 39.47 -16.21 -38.79
CA ILE A 264 38.67 -15.09 -38.24
C ILE A 264 38.84 -14.98 -36.73
N ARG A 265 38.88 -16.13 -36.00
CA ARG A 265 39.14 -16.14 -34.56
C ARG A 265 40.50 -15.54 -34.21
N GLN A 266 41.56 -15.87 -34.97
CA GLN A 266 42.88 -15.28 -34.79
C GLN A 266 42.88 -13.76 -35.05
N ILE A 267 42.24 -13.31 -36.14
CA ILE A 267 42.10 -11.89 -36.46
C ILE A 267 41.39 -11.15 -35.35
N LYS A 268 40.25 -11.69 -34.85
CA LYS A 268 39.50 -11.14 -33.74
C LYS A 268 40.34 -10.99 -32.48
N ASN A 269 41.08 -12.02 -32.09
CA ASN A 269 41.92 -12.00 -30.90
C ASN A 269 43.06 -10.97 -31.00
N ASN A 270 43.73 -10.94 -32.14
CA ASN A 270 44.79 -9.94 -32.38
C ASN A 270 44.23 -8.51 -32.38
N ALA A 271 43.07 -8.29 -32.96
CA ALA A 271 42.41 -7.00 -32.95
C ALA A 271 42.00 -6.57 -31.53
N LEU A 272 41.51 -7.49 -30.70
CA LEU A 272 41.20 -7.21 -29.29
C LEU A 272 42.44 -6.88 -28.47
N GLU A 273 43.55 -7.56 -28.70
CA GLU A 273 44.84 -7.22 -28.04
C GLU A 273 45.34 -5.81 -28.41
N LYS A 274 45.24 -5.45 -29.70
CA LYS A 274 45.55 -4.10 -30.15
C LYS A 274 44.65 -3.05 -29.52
N LEU A 275 43.32 -3.30 -29.46
CA LEU A 275 42.39 -2.43 -28.80
C LEU A 275 42.70 -2.26 -27.31
N ARG A 276 43.03 -3.34 -26.59
CA ARG A 276 43.40 -3.27 -25.17
C ARG A 276 44.64 -2.36 -24.97
N LYS A 277 45.63 -2.43 -25.85
CA LYS A 277 46.81 -1.56 -25.77
C LYS A 277 46.46 -0.08 -26.00
N VAL A 278 45.58 0.20 -26.97
CA VAL A 278 45.12 1.57 -27.28
C VAL A 278 44.28 2.15 -26.14
N LEU A 279 43.39 1.34 -25.54
CA LEU A 279 42.47 1.78 -24.49
C LEU A 279 43.16 1.89 -23.11
N LYS A 280 44.22 1.11 -22.83
CA LYS A 280 44.99 1.24 -21.59
C LYS A 280 45.64 2.62 -21.40
N HIS A 281 45.87 3.35 -22.47
CA HIS A 281 46.40 4.71 -22.42
C HIS A 281 45.33 5.80 -22.22
N SER A 282 44.04 5.48 -22.27
CA SER A 282 43.00 6.43 -21.92
C SER A 282 42.56 6.19 -20.46
N ILE A 283 43.00 7.09 -19.62
CA ILE A 283 42.93 7.05 -18.14
C ILE A 283 41.51 6.78 -17.57
N HIS A 284 40.46 6.98 -18.34
CA HIS A 284 39.07 6.76 -17.92
C HIS A 284 38.51 5.33 -18.07
N PHE A 285 39.27 4.42 -18.69
CA PHE A 285 38.79 3.04 -18.90
C PHE A 285 39.10 2.10 -17.73
N ALA A 286 40.03 2.47 -16.86
CA ALA A 286 40.44 1.63 -15.74
C ALA A 286 39.47 1.69 -14.56
N GLU A 287 38.69 2.76 -14.42
CA GLU A 287 37.72 2.96 -13.32
C GLU A 287 36.35 2.39 -13.61
N ALA A 288 36.01 2.09 -14.86
CA ALA A 288 34.69 1.56 -15.26
C ALA A 288 34.58 0.02 -15.19
N PHE A 289 35.68 -0.68 -14.86
CA PHE A 289 35.76 -2.14 -14.81
C PHE A 289 36.25 -2.68 -13.45
N ASN A 290 36.30 -1.86 -12.43
CA ASN A 290 36.37 -2.27 -11.04
C ASN A 290 35.00 -1.95 -10.40
#